data_605c5801c28866fe087c07f0ca6d9d95
#
_entry.id   605c5801c28866fe087c07f0ca6d9d95
#
_cell.length_a   1.000
_cell.length_b   1.000
_cell.length_c   1.000
_cell.angle_alpha   90.00
_cell.angle_beta   90.00
_cell.angle_gamma   90.00
#
_symmetry.space_group_name_H-M   'P 1'
#
loop_
_entity.id
_entity.type
_entity.pdbx_description
1 polymer ?
#
loop_
_entity_poly.entity_id
_entity_poly.type
_entity_poly.pdbx_seq_one_letter_code
_entity_poly.pdbx_strand_id
1 'polypeptide(L)'
;MCAEIFVHPKSPLLGNAIFRDLLGMGDFFPTGTPSPSCRILFENTSVPVNIIGFPRDPGDLLDEGEGMKRDDLLIKQFVDEGLGNSSYLIGSSETGRAAVIDAQRDVDRYLQIAEGMGLRLAYSLDTHLHADFVSGARELAARVTEPFCIGASAKAALEFDHLPLNEGDTLSLGDISIGVLSTPGHTPEHISFTVTSAGSAAPHSIFTGGALIVGGAARTDLLGHDFSEPLARQLYHTLHDKLLRFHDDVQVYPTHGGGSFCAAPTSNERTTTIGRERYTNRLAQVFTEDEFVLLSLSDLPSYPAYYRYLREVNRRGPRLLGGVPVLEPLPPRGVEKALANGVAVIDIRPPREFGGGHIPNSYGIPLVSPLNTWGGWVVPFGSPMILVADHPIRREEATRQLIRIGYDDLRGYLDGGIAAWQAAGLPTARTQFIGVNELHAWMQHDDAPLVVDVRSDAEWRIGHMPDAIHIEAGRFTENAATQLPRDRSVVLHCGSANRATVGLSLLERLGYGNLMLLDTGFGNWRDAGYEVVKEAA
;
A
#
# COMPACT_ATOMS: atom_id res chain seq x y z
N MET A 1 -9.35 13.81 27.72
CA MET A 1 -8.55 15.02 27.41
C MET A 1 -7.19 14.47 26.96
N CYS A 2 -7.00 14.41 25.68
CA CYS A 2 -5.70 14.04 25.12
C CYS A 2 -4.67 15.11 25.42
N ALA A 3 -3.44 14.72 25.59
CA ALA A 3 -2.30 15.49 26.03
C ALA A 3 -2.21 16.90 25.42
N GLU A 4 -1.61 17.79 26.15
CA GLU A 4 -1.48 19.23 25.90
C GLU A 4 -1.27 19.60 24.43
N ILE A 5 -2.29 20.22 23.85
CA ILE A 5 -2.20 20.97 22.59
C ILE A 5 -1.84 22.40 22.98
N PHE A 6 -0.63 22.83 22.68
CA PHE A 6 -0.27 24.24 22.78
C PHE A 6 -0.86 24.97 21.56
N VAL A 7 -2.01 25.61 21.76
CA VAL A 7 -2.57 26.54 20.79
C VAL A 7 -1.88 27.89 20.99
N HIS A 8 -1.23 28.39 19.98
CA HIS A 8 -0.62 29.72 19.99
C HIS A 8 -1.72 30.80 20.06
N PRO A 9 -1.71 31.73 21.02
CA PRO A 9 -2.76 32.73 21.18
C PRO A 9 -2.57 33.90 20.21
N LYS A 10 -2.93 33.76 18.96
CA LYS A 10 -3.15 34.88 18.03
C LYS A 10 -4.28 34.58 17.06
N SER A 11 -5.51 34.62 17.53
CA SER A 11 -6.67 34.95 16.72
C SER A 11 -7.69 35.70 17.55
N PRO A 12 -8.15 36.85 17.13
CA PRO A 12 -9.13 37.63 17.91
C PRO A 12 -10.50 36.98 17.82
N LEU A 13 -11.04 36.63 18.97
CA LEU A 13 -12.46 36.32 19.16
C LEU A 13 -13.31 37.53 18.76
N LEU A 14 -14.08 37.42 17.72
CA LEU A 14 -15.20 38.32 17.44
C LEU A 14 -16.47 37.51 17.17
N GLY A 15 -17.38 37.56 18.12
CA GLY A 15 -18.80 37.64 17.87
C GLY A 15 -19.54 36.36 17.52
N ASN A 16 -19.81 35.50 18.52
CA ASN A 16 -20.96 34.60 18.50
C ASN A 16 -22.22 35.36 18.91
N ALA A 17 -22.95 35.87 17.95
CA ALA A 17 -24.42 36.16 18.04
C ALA A 17 -24.83 36.69 16.67
N ILE A 18 -25.55 35.92 15.89
CA ILE A 18 -26.34 36.20 14.67
C ILE A 18 -26.04 35.12 13.62
N PHE A 19 -26.48 33.89 13.86
CA PHE A 19 -26.73 32.90 12.79
C PHE A 19 -27.55 31.71 13.36
N ARG A 20 -28.67 32.05 14.02
CA ARG A 20 -29.55 31.00 14.58
C ARG A 20 -30.95 30.91 13.94
N ASP A 21 -31.20 31.70 12.90
CA ASP A 21 -32.58 31.81 12.36
C ASP A 21 -32.72 31.64 10.85
N LEU A 22 -31.95 30.74 10.20
CA LEU A 22 -32.17 30.55 8.75
C LEU A 22 -32.00 29.12 8.23
N LEU A 23 -32.16 28.07 9.03
CA LEU A 23 -32.38 26.71 8.51
C LEU A 23 -33.11 25.89 9.59
N GLY A 24 -34.45 25.84 9.48
CA GLY A 24 -35.28 24.97 10.31
C GLY A 24 -34.96 23.50 10.10
N MET A 25 -34.24 22.88 11.03
CA MET A 25 -34.15 21.44 11.19
C MET A 25 -34.15 21.10 12.68
N GLY A 26 -35.13 20.29 13.06
CA GLY A 26 -35.47 19.92 14.42
C GLY A 26 -34.42 19.04 15.09
N ASP A 27 -34.49 19.08 16.41
CA ASP A 27 -33.69 18.36 17.39
C ASP A 27 -33.75 16.85 17.20
N PHE A 28 -32.58 16.23 16.93
CA PHE A 28 -32.33 14.84 17.28
C PHE A 28 -30.86 14.70 17.73
N PHE A 29 -30.63 14.82 19.04
CA PHE A 29 -29.39 14.35 19.67
C PHE A 29 -29.69 13.06 20.43
N PRO A 30 -28.99 11.95 20.13
CA PRO A 30 -28.91 10.84 21.06
C PRO A 30 -27.81 11.14 22.08
N THR A 31 -28.20 11.16 23.34
CA THR A 31 -27.34 11.24 24.52
C THR A 31 -26.55 9.94 24.65
N GLY A 32 -25.32 9.91 24.18
CA GLY A 32 -24.34 8.86 24.46
C GLY A 32 -23.29 9.41 25.42
N THR A 33 -23.22 8.86 26.62
CA THR A 33 -22.17 9.15 27.60
C THR A 33 -20.81 8.67 27.06
N PRO A 34 -19.72 9.48 27.18
CA PRO A 34 -18.40 9.06 26.74
C PRO A 34 -17.82 7.96 27.64
N SER A 35 -17.27 6.94 27.02
CA SER A 35 -16.51 5.87 27.65
C SER A 35 -15.28 6.41 28.41
N PRO A 36 -14.91 5.86 29.60
CA PRO A 36 -13.91 6.45 30.49
C PRO A 36 -12.46 6.04 30.21
N SER A 37 -12.01 5.94 28.97
CA SER A 37 -10.68 5.44 28.64
C SER A 37 -9.56 6.50 28.45
N CYS A 38 -9.76 7.73 28.91
CA CYS A 38 -8.68 8.74 28.97
C CYS A 38 -8.66 9.45 30.32
N ARG A 39 -8.18 8.79 31.38
CA ARG A 39 -7.82 9.46 32.65
C ARG A 39 -6.31 9.36 32.85
N ILE A 40 -5.68 10.52 32.92
CA ILE A 40 -4.27 10.68 33.29
C ILE A 40 -4.19 10.81 34.82
N LEU A 41 -3.41 9.94 35.46
CA LEU A 41 -2.93 10.12 36.82
C LEU A 41 -1.42 10.33 36.78
N PHE A 42 -0.95 11.45 37.33
CA PHE A 42 0.45 11.70 37.60
C PHE A 42 0.80 11.11 38.96
N GLU A 43 1.76 10.20 39.04
CA GLU A 43 2.55 9.98 40.25
C GLU A 43 4.01 9.69 39.87
N ASN A 44 4.91 10.50 40.47
CA ASN A 44 6.36 10.36 40.43
C ASN A 44 6.80 9.19 41.29
N THR A 45 7.48 8.18 40.72
CA THR A 45 8.45 7.38 41.49
C THR A 45 9.58 6.92 40.58
N SER A 46 10.76 7.40 40.91
CA SER A 46 12.05 7.02 40.34
C SER A 46 12.56 5.70 40.93
N VAL A 47 12.83 4.70 40.10
CA VAL A 47 13.64 3.53 40.45
C VAL A 47 14.62 3.26 39.29
N PRO A 48 15.94 3.12 39.55
CA PRO A 48 16.92 2.88 38.49
C PRO A 48 16.94 1.39 38.09
N VAL A 49 16.82 1.09 36.80
CA VAL A 49 17.03 -0.24 36.23
C VAL A 49 18.37 -0.31 35.53
N ASN A 50 19.23 -1.22 35.97
CA ASN A 50 20.51 -1.53 35.36
C ASN A 50 20.31 -2.20 34.00
N ILE A 51 20.87 -1.61 32.94
CA ILE A 51 20.87 -2.14 31.57
C ILE A 51 22.06 -3.09 31.39
N ILE A 52 21.77 -4.37 31.11
CA ILE A 52 22.74 -5.36 30.64
C ILE A 52 22.82 -5.22 29.13
N GLY A 53 24.01 -4.90 28.60
CA GLY A 53 24.26 -4.69 27.20
C GLY A 53 24.18 -5.98 26.37
N PHE A 54 23.51 -5.91 25.22
CA PHE A 54 23.55 -6.93 24.17
C PHE A 54 24.61 -6.60 23.12
N PRO A 55 25.21 -7.61 22.46
CA PRO A 55 26.32 -7.42 21.54
C PRO A 55 25.89 -6.70 20.27
N ARG A 56 26.73 -5.75 19.82
CA ARG A 56 26.57 -5.00 18.57
C ARG A 56 26.89 -5.87 17.36
N ASP A 57 26.09 -5.72 16.31
CA ASP A 57 26.32 -6.30 14.99
C ASP A 57 27.57 -5.66 14.34
N PRO A 58 28.47 -6.40 13.67
CA PRO A 58 29.74 -5.89 13.14
C PRO A 58 29.57 -5.23 11.75
N GLY A 59 28.80 -4.15 11.68
CA GLY A 59 28.56 -3.39 10.43
C GLY A 59 28.71 -1.88 10.55
N ASP A 60 28.71 -1.33 11.76
CA ASP A 60 28.77 0.12 11.99
C ASP A 60 30.18 0.60 12.38
N LEU A 61 31.03 0.76 11.36
CA LEU A 61 32.19 1.65 11.46
C LEU A 61 31.76 3.02 10.95
N LEU A 62 31.32 3.90 11.84
CA LEU A 62 31.12 5.31 11.54
C LEU A 62 32.32 6.12 12.06
N ASP A 63 32.78 6.93 11.13
CA ASP A 63 33.80 7.96 11.22
C ASP A 63 33.51 8.93 12.37
N GLU A 64 34.49 9.13 13.26
CA GLU A 64 34.44 10.11 14.34
C GLU A 64 34.77 11.50 13.79
N GLY A 65 33.75 12.24 13.38
CA GLY A 65 33.82 13.68 13.05
C GLY A 65 32.97 14.49 14.04
N GLU A 66 33.57 15.45 14.69
CA GLU A 66 33.06 16.29 15.78
C GLU A 66 31.63 16.83 15.66
N GLY A 67 30.81 16.52 16.66
CA GLY A 67 29.94 17.46 17.34
C GLY A 67 28.70 18.01 16.66
N MET A 68 27.64 17.21 16.56
CA MET A 68 26.28 17.71 16.77
C MET A 68 25.43 16.57 17.36
N LYS A 69 24.89 16.76 18.58
CA LYS A 69 23.97 15.82 19.21
C LYS A 69 22.74 15.66 18.31
N ARG A 70 22.73 14.60 17.49
CA ARG A 70 21.57 14.13 16.69
C ARG A 70 20.82 12.98 17.36
N ASP A 71 21.11 12.69 18.62
CA ASP A 71 20.99 11.33 19.15
C ASP A 71 19.65 11.00 19.82
N ASP A 72 18.67 11.91 19.85
CA ASP A 72 17.42 11.67 20.59
C ASP A 72 16.25 11.22 19.72
N LEU A 73 16.32 11.43 18.39
CA LEU A 73 15.30 11.00 17.44
C LEU A 73 15.62 9.64 16.82
N LEU A 74 14.75 8.67 17.07
CA LEU A 74 14.77 7.35 16.46
C LEU A 74 13.77 7.29 15.32
N ILE A 75 14.20 6.85 14.13
CA ILE A 75 13.31 6.61 12.98
C ILE A 75 13.54 5.19 12.48
N LYS A 76 12.45 4.41 12.41
CA LYS A 76 12.44 3.09 11.78
C LYS A 76 11.44 3.07 10.64
N GLN A 77 11.92 2.80 9.43
CA GLN A 77 11.09 2.62 8.25
C GLN A 77 10.66 1.16 8.11
N PHE A 78 9.40 0.95 7.72
CA PHE A 78 8.83 -0.33 7.35
C PHE A 78 8.36 -0.26 5.90
N VAL A 79 8.92 -1.07 5.04
CA VAL A 79 8.60 -1.09 3.62
C VAL A 79 7.66 -2.25 3.31
N ASP A 80 6.61 -1.98 2.56
CA ASP A 80 5.78 -2.96 1.86
C ASP A 80 6.14 -2.91 0.38
N GLU A 81 6.99 -3.84 -0.06
CA GLU A 81 7.42 -3.92 -1.46
C GLU A 81 6.26 -4.24 -2.40
N GLY A 82 5.22 -4.94 -1.92
CA GLY A 82 4.06 -5.31 -2.70
C GLY A 82 3.15 -4.13 -3.05
N LEU A 83 3.01 -3.18 -2.14
CA LEU A 83 2.23 -1.95 -2.35
C LEU A 83 3.10 -0.76 -2.76
N GLY A 84 4.42 -0.89 -2.66
CA GLY A 84 5.34 0.21 -2.87
C GLY A 84 5.26 1.30 -1.79
N ASN A 85 4.85 0.93 -0.56
CA ASN A 85 4.57 1.86 0.52
C ASN A 85 5.57 1.75 1.66
N SER A 86 5.70 2.85 2.38
CA SER A 86 6.45 2.95 3.63
C SER A 86 5.58 3.47 4.75
N SER A 87 5.77 2.93 5.94
CA SER A 87 5.29 3.48 7.20
C SER A 87 6.47 3.68 8.15
N TYR A 88 6.29 4.50 9.18
CA TYR A 88 7.41 4.94 10.00
C TYR A 88 7.06 4.86 11.48
N LEU A 89 7.99 4.30 12.28
CA LEU A 89 8.00 4.48 13.72
C LEU A 89 9.00 5.60 14.03
N ILE A 90 8.55 6.65 14.68
CA ILE A 90 9.38 7.73 15.18
C ILE A 90 9.32 7.76 16.70
N GLY A 91 10.43 7.96 17.36
CA GLY A 91 10.49 7.91 18.82
C GLY A 91 11.56 8.81 19.40
N SER A 92 11.36 9.19 20.66
CA SER A 92 12.33 9.86 21.50
C SER A 92 13.09 8.82 22.34
N SER A 93 14.41 8.77 22.20
CA SER A 93 15.25 7.94 23.05
C SER A 93 15.29 8.44 24.51
N GLU A 94 15.08 9.74 24.74
CA GLU A 94 15.06 10.36 26.06
C GLU A 94 13.80 9.98 26.85
N THR A 95 12.63 10.10 26.23
CA THR A 95 11.33 9.90 26.90
C THR A 95 10.76 8.49 26.72
N GLY A 96 11.28 7.73 25.76
CA GLY A 96 10.74 6.44 25.36
C GLY A 96 9.35 6.51 24.72
N ARG A 97 8.89 7.72 24.31
CA ARG A 97 7.59 7.89 23.62
C ARG A 97 7.76 7.82 22.12
N ALA A 98 6.77 7.23 21.44
CA ALA A 98 6.83 7.05 20.00
C ALA A 98 5.48 7.26 19.31
N ALA A 99 5.55 7.49 18.00
CA ALA A 99 4.40 7.54 17.11
C ALA A 99 4.64 6.64 15.90
N VAL A 100 3.58 6.07 15.33
CA VAL A 100 3.60 5.39 14.04
C VAL A 100 2.91 6.27 13.01
N ILE A 101 3.56 6.51 11.88
CA ILE A 101 3.00 7.28 10.76
C ILE A 101 2.63 6.30 9.65
N ASP A 102 1.38 6.42 9.15
CA ASP A 102 0.78 5.62 8.07
C ASP A 102 0.87 4.11 8.34
N ALA A 103 0.46 3.71 9.54
CA ALA A 103 0.47 2.31 9.96
C ALA A 103 -0.40 1.44 9.05
N GLN A 104 0.14 0.31 8.58
CA GLN A 104 -0.64 -0.74 7.93
C GLN A 104 -1.23 -1.70 8.97
N ARG A 105 -2.23 -2.50 8.57
CA ARG A 105 -3.13 -3.24 9.45
C ARG A 105 -2.50 -4.39 10.24
N ASP A 106 -1.39 -4.97 9.77
CA ASP A 106 -0.61 -5.99 10.49
C ASP A 106 0.32 -5.36 11.54
N VAL A 107 -0.28 -4.78 12.57
CA VAL A 107 0.37 -3.89 13.54
C VAL A 107 1.35 -4.57 14.51
N ASP A 108 1.35 -5.88 14.60
CA ASP A 108 2.28 -6.65 15.44
C ASP A 108 3.75 -6.30 15.15
N ARG A 109 4.12 -5.99 13.91
CA ARG A 109 5.48 -5.56 13.54
C ARG A 109 5.89 -4.23 14.17
N TYR A 110 4.97 -3.26 14.30
CA TYR A 110 5.26 -1.98 14.97
C TYR A 110 5.38 -2.16 16.47
N LEU A 111 4.48 -2.95 17.06
CA LEU A 111 4.49 -3.25 18.50
C LEU A 111 5.77 -3.96 18.91
N GLN A 112 6.19 -5.00 18.17
CA GLN A 112 7.42 -5.75 18.45
C GLN A 112 8.68 -4.89 18.35
N ILE A 113 8.76 -4.04 17.31
CA ILE A 113 9.91 -3.15 17.15
C ILE A 113 9.92 -2.06 18.22
N ALA A 114 8.77 -1.45 18.54
CA ALA A 114 8.67 -0.46 19.61
C ALA A 114 9.10 -1.06 20.96
N GLU A 115 8.61 -2.25 21.30
CA GLU A 115 9.00 -2.98 22.52
C GLU A 115 10.50 -3.29 22.53
N GLY A 116 11.05 -3.80 21.41
CA GLY A 116 12.47 -4.10 21.28
C GLY A 116 13.38 -2.88 21.39
N MET A 117 12.87 -1.68 21.06
CA MET A 117 13.56 -0.41 21.21
C MET A 117 13.28 0.28 22.56
N GLY A 118 12.48 -0.31 23.44
CA GLY A 118 12.08 0.31 24.70
C GLY A 118 11.14 1.50 24.54
N LEU A 119 10.40 1.57 23.42
CA LEU A 119 9.50 2.67 23.09
C LEU A 119 8.04 2.32 23.42
N ARG A 120 7.29 3.32 23.88
CA ARG A 120 5.86 3.26 24.15
C ARG A 120 5.11 4.09 23.13
N LEU A 121 4.18 3.46 22.42
CA LEU A 121 3.39 4.15 21.40
C LEU A 121 2.41 5.11 22.05
N ALA A 122 2.45 6.37 21.66
CA ALA A 122 1.53 7.43 22.10
C ALA A 122 0.57 7.84 20.97
N TYR A 123 0.97 7.71 19.72
CA TYR A 123 0.17 8.11 18.56
C TYR A 123 0.27 7.10 17.41
N SER A 124 -0.83 7.00 16.64
CA SER A 124 -0.83 6.61 15.24
C SER A 124 -1.32 7.79 14.42
N LEU A 125 -0.55 8.20 13.41
CA LEU A 125 -0.79 9.40 12.63
C LEU A 125 -0.98 9.01 11.17
N ASP A 126 -2.14 9.31 10.58
CA ASP A 126 -2.38 9.09 9.16
C ASP A 126 -2.22 10.40 8.38
N THR A 127 -1.41 10.39 7.31
CA THR A 127 -1.19 11.56 6.46
C THR A 127 -2.44 11.89 5.63
N HIS A 128 -3.19 10.87 5.22
CA HIS A 128 -4.40 11.02 4.42
C HIS A 128 -5.28 9.76 4.48
N LEU A 129 -6.45 9.79 3.87
CA LEU A 129 -7.29 8.61 3.67
C LEU A 129 -6.70 7.74 2.56
N HIS A 130 -5.95 6.71 2.93
CA HIS A 130 -5.30 5.79 2.00
C HIS A 130 -6.31 5.04 1.13
N ALA A 131 -6.04 5.00 -0.17
CA ALA A 131 -6.83 4.23 -1.14
C ALA A 131 -6.23 2.85 -1.42
N ASP A 132 -5.00 2.63 -1.07
CA ASP A 132 -4.16 1.48 -1.42
C ASP A 132 -3.93 0.51 -0.27
N PHE A 133 -4.15 0.90 0.97
CA PHE A 133 -4.14 0.00 2.12
C PHE A 133 -5.12 0.42 3.23
N VAL A 134 -5.46 -0.53 4.08
CA VAL A 134 -6.27 -0.29 5.28
C VAL A 134 -5.37 0.21 6.39
N SER A 135 -5.70 1.39 6.95
CA SER A 135 -4.97 1.95 8.10
C SER A 135 -5.02 1.02 9.31
N GLY A 136 -3.84 0.83 9.93
CA GLY A 136 -3.66 0.09 11.17
C GLY A 136 -3.94 0.88 12.43
N ALA A 137 -4.27 2.16 12.32
CA ALA A 137 -4.41 3.06 13.46
C ALA A 137 -5.39 2.53 14.52
N ARG A 138 -6.56 2.01 14.09
CA ARG A 138 -7.54 1.41 15.01
C ARG A 138 -7.07 0.10 15.64
N GLU A 139 -6.32 -0.73 14.90
CA GLU A 139 -5.71 -1.97 15.44
C GLU A 139 -4.66 -1.63 16.51
N LEU A 140 -3.83 -0.61 16.28
CA LEU A 140 -2.88 -0.10 17.29
C LEU A 140 -3.63 0.39 18.54
N ALA A 141 -4.66 1.23 18.36
CA ALA A 141 -5.46 1.75 19.46
C ALA A 141 -6.15 0.65 20.29
N ALA A 142 -6.56 -0.45 19.66
CA ALA A 142 -7.16 -1.59 20.35
C ALA A 142 -6.16 -2.47 21.12
N ARG A 143 -4.85 -2.38 20.79
CA ARG A 143 -3.80 -3.25 21.36
C ARG A 143 -2.84 -2.53 22.30
N VAL A 144 -2.75 -1.19 22.21
CA VAL A 144 -1.95 -0.39 23.13
C VAL A 144 -2.75 -0.14 24.40
N THR A 145 -2.19 -0.47 25.56
CA THR A 145 -2.85 -0.34 26.88
C THR A 145 -2.60 1.00 27.54
N GLU A 146 -1.61 1.74 27.11
CA GLU A 146 -1.24 3.08 27.57
C GLU A 146 -2.08 4.16 26.89
N PRO A 147 -2.06 5.42 27.38
CA PRO A 147 -2.73 6.51 26.68
C PRO A 147 -2.25 6.65 25.25
N PHE A 148 -3.16 6.45 24.31
CA PHE A 148 -2.90 6.40 22.88
C PHE A 148 -3.93 7.20 22.09
N CYS A 149 -3.50 7.97 21.08
CA CYS A 149 -4.40 8.74 20.23
C CYS A 149 -4.15 8.41 18.75
N ILE A 150 -5.24 8.30 17.99
CA ILE A 150 -5.21 8.30 16.53
C ILE A 150 -5.29 9.74 16.08
N GLY A 151 -4.31 10.26 15.34
CA GLY A 151 -4.32 11.60 14.76
C GLY A 151 -4.49 11.53 13.25
N ALA A 152 -5.42 12.32 12.72
CA ALA A 152 -5.67 12.45 11.29
C ALA A 152 -6.20 13.84 10.98
N SER A 153 -6.15 14.25 9.71
CA SER A 153 -6.69 15.54 9.28
C SER A 153 -8.13 15.74 9.74
N ALA A 154 -8.45 16.90 10.31
CA ALA A 154 -9.83 17.28 10.66
C ALA A 154 -10.76 17.24 9.44
N LYS A 155 -10.21 17.44 8.23
CA LYS A 155 -10.94 17.35 6.95
C LYS A 155 -11.22 15.93 6.48
N ALA A 156 -10.60 14.90 7.09
CA ALA A 156 -10.84 13.49 6.74
C ALA A 156 -12.25 13.02 7.13
N ALA A 157 -12.91 13.72 8.07
CA ALA A 157 -14.26 13.43 8.55
C ALA A 157 -14.43 11.96 8.96
N LEU A 158 -13.48 11.44 9.75
CA LEU A 158 -13.50 10.06 10.24
C LEU A 158 -14.73 9.82 11.13
N GLU A 159 -15.34 8.65 11.01
CA GLU A 159 -16.54 8.24 11.75
C GLU A 159 -16.22 7.48 13.06
N PHE A 160 -15.00 7.57 13.57
CA PHE A 160 -14.55 6.96 14.83
C PHE A 160 -13.72 7.94 15.65
N ASP A 161 -13.50 7.63 16.92
CA ASP A 161 -12.76 8.48 17.85
C ASP A 161 -11.33 8.71 17.37
N HIS A 162 -10.97 9.97 17.16
CA HIS A 162 -9.64 10.41 16.74
C HIS A 162 -9.36 11.83 17.22
N LEU A 163 -8.10 12.24 17.15
CA LEU A 163 -7.66 13.61 17.34
C LEU A 163 -7.68 14.31 15.97
N PRO A 164 -8.63 15.24 15.73
CA PRO A 164 -8.68 15.99 14.48
C PRO A 164 -7.54 17.01 14.43
N LEU A 165 -6.67 16.87 13.44
CA LEU A 165 -5.48 17.71 13.26
C LEU A 165 -5.68 18.76 12.18
N ASN A 166 -5.22 19.98 12.47
CA ASN A 166 -5.23 21.11 11.56
C ASN A 166 -3.82 21.64 11.33
N GLU A 167 -3.64 22.45 10.29
CA GLU A 167 -2.37 23.15 10.06
C GLU A 167 -1.95 23.98 11.25
N GLY A 168 -0.69 23.81 11.68
CA GLY A 168 -0.11 24.52 12.81
C GLY A 168 -0.28 23.80 14.16
N ASP A 169 -1.07 22.73 14.22
CA ASP A 169 -1.12 21.89 15.43
C ASP A 169 0.23 21.22 15.67
N THR A 170 0.51 20.95 16.94
CA THR A 170 1.77 20.32 17.36
C THR A 170 1.50 19.20 18.37
N LEU A 171 2.08 18.04 18.13
CA LEU A 171 2.07 16.88 19.04
C LEU A 171 3.46 16.74 19.69
N SER A 172 3.49 16.23 20.93
CA SER A 172 4.75 16.07 21.67
C SER A 172 5.04 14.59 21.96
N LEU A 173 6.29 14.19 21.71
CA LEU A 173 6.86 12.94 22.23
C LEU A 173 7.86 13.21 23.39
N GLY A 174 7.74 14.39 24.02
CA GLY A 174 8.65 14.90 25.04
C GLY A 174 9.58 15.95 24.46
N ASP A 175 10.81 15.59 24.20
CA ASP A 175 11.84 16.44 23.58
C ASP A 175 11.69 16.57 22.05
N ILE A 176 10.81 15.76 21.44
CA ILE A 176 10.49 15.80 20.02
C ILE A 176 9.11 16.41 19.82
N SER A 177 9.01 17.34 18.89
CA SER A 177 7.77 18.00 18.45
C SER A 177 7.41 17.54 17.03
N ILE A 178 6.15 17.15 16.84
CA ILE A 178 5.58 16.78 15.55
C ILE A 178 4.61 17.88 15.14
N GLY A 179 4.98 18.71 14.15
CA GLY A 179 4.14 19.77 13.61
C GLY A 179 3.28 19.26 12.45
N VAL A 180 2.08 19.80 12.32
CA VAL A 180 1.13 19.45 11.27
C VAL A 180 1.12 20.52 10.18
N LEU A 181 1.28 20.10 8.94
CA LEU A 181 1.24 20.94 7.74
C LEU A 181 0.14 20.44 6.80
N SER A 182 -0.83 21.29 6.42
CA SER A 182 -1.83 20.93 5.40
C SER A 182 -1.19 20.90 4.02
N THR A 183 -1.24 19.76 3.36
CA THR A 183 -0.57 19.50 2.07
C THR A 183 -1.54 18.83 1.07
N PRO A 184 -2.69 19.48 0.75
CA PRO A 184 -3.69 18.93 -0.15
C PRO A 184 -3.14 18.79 -1.57
N GLY A 185 -3.73 17.84 -2.33
CA GLY A 185 -3.40 17.58 -3.72
C GLY A 185 -3.55 16.11 -4.07
N HIS A 186 -2.76 15.22 -3.50
CA HIS A 186 -3.00 13.78 -3.63
C HIS A 186 -4.42 13.41 -3.14
N THR A 187 -4.79 13.94 -1.98
CA THR A 187 -6.16 13.96 -1.48
C THR A 187 -6.49 15.35 -0.91
N PRO A 188 -7.78 15.75 -0.82
CA PRO A 188 -8.14 17.09 -0.35
C PRO A 188 -7.87 17.33 1.14
N GLU A 189 -7.87 16.27 1.93
CA GLU A 189 -7.62 16.31 3.39
C GLU A 189 -6.18 16.07 3.78
N HIS A 190 -5.28 15.84 2.83
CA HIS A 190 -3.89 15.44 3.07
C HIS A 190 -3.15 16.41 4.00
N ILE A 191 -2.39 15.84 4.95
CA ILE A 191 -1.47 16.54 5.84
C ILE A 191 -0.09 15.88 5.81
N SER A 192 0.94 16.64 6.09
CA SER A 192 2.31 16.16 6.31
C SER A 192 2.72 16.43 7.75
N PHE A 193 3.68 15.67 8.26
CA PHE A 193 4.19 15.81 9.63
C PHE A 193 5.65 16.25 9.60
N THR A 194 5.94 17.40 10.22
CA THR A 194 7.34 17.85 10.43
C THR A 194 7.81 17.37 11.78
N VAL A 195 9.10 17.01 11.88
CA VAL A 195 9.72 16.58 13.14
C VAL A 195 10.86 17.49 13.51
N THR A 196 10.80 18.01 14.73
CA THR A 196 11.76 18.95 15.30
C THR A 196 12.23 18.43 16.67
N SER A 197 13.54 18.31 16.89
CA SER A 197 14.12 17.98 18.20
C SER A 197 14.22 19.20 19.09
N ALA A 198 14.26 18.98 20.41
CA ALA A 198 14.46 20.05 21.39
C ALA A 198 15.69 20.92 21.06
N GLY A 199 15.50 22.24 21.16
CA GLY A 199 16.55 23.21 20.88
C GLY A 199 16.79 23.51 19.40
N SER A 200 16.14 22.82 18.46
CA SER A 200 16.16 23.19 17.04
C SER A 200 15.08 24.21 16.73
N ALA A 201 15.44 25.23 15.92
CA ALA A 201 14.50 26.25 15.45
C ALA A 201 13.73 25.82 14.18
N ALA A 202 14.18 24.76 13.53
CA ALA A 202 13.60 24.27 12.27
C ALA A 202 13.49 22.74 12.29
N PRO A 203 12.54 22.17 11.55
CA PRO A 203 12.42 20.73 11.40
C PRO A 203 13.62 20.18 10.61
N HIS A 204 14.07 19.00 11.00
CA HIS A 204 15.09 18.24 10.26
C HIS A 204 14.51 17.12 9.43
N SER A 205 13.24 16.77 9.63
CA SER A 205 12.55 15.70 8.90
C SER A 205 11.10 16.09 8.58
N ILE A 206 10.60 15.60 7.45
CA ILE A 206 9.20 15.75 7.07
C ILE A 206 8.68 14.44 6.50
N PHE A 207 7.52 13.98 6.99
CA PHE A 207 6.77 12.83 6.51
C PHE A 207 5.68 13.32 5.58
N THR A 208 5.87 13.13 4.29
CA THR A 208 5.13 13.84 3.24
C THR A 208 3.96 13.04 2.66
N GLY A 209 3.73 11.80 3.14
CA GLY A 209 2.65 10.98 2.57
C GLY A 209 2.80 10.81 1.06
N GLY A 210 1.79 11.32 0.34
CA GLY A 210 1.77 11.37 -1.13
C GLY A 210 2.08 12.75 -1.71
N ALA A 211 2.22 13.80 -0.88
CA ALA A 211 2.37 15.17 -1.39
C ALA A 211 3.73 15.42 -2.07
N LEU A 212 4.79 14.78 -1.60
CA LEU A 212 6.13 14.78 -2.21
C LEU A 212 6.72 13.39 -2.04
N ILE A 213 7.10 12.78 -3.14
CA ILE A 213 7.79 11.49 -3.20
C ILE A 213 9.14 11.64 -3.89
N VAL A 214 9.97 10.60 -3.85
CA VAL A 214 11.28 10.62 -4.51
C VAL A 214 11.10 10.82 -6.03
N GLY A 215 11.51 11.98 -6.54
CA GLY A 215 11.47 12.35 -7.95
C GLY A 215 10.06 12.68 -8.49
N GLY A 216 9.04 12.87 -7.64
CA GLY A 216 7.67 13.14 -8.08
C GLY A 216 6.73 13.54 -6.96
N ALA A 217 5.45 13.34 -7.21
CA ALA A 217 4.35 13.43 -6.26
C ALA A 217 3.33 12.32 -6.57
N ALA A 218 2.48 11.98 -5.61
CA ALA A 218 1.43 11.01 -5.85
C ALA A 218 0.32 11.57 -6.74
N ARG A 219 -0.38 10.68 -7.45
CA ARG A 219 -1.45 10.99 -8.40
C ARG A 219 -2.63 11.69 -7.74
N THR A 220 -3.35 12.50 -8.52
CA THR A 220 -4.48 13.33 -8.04
C THR A 220 -5.83 12.89 -8.59
N ASP A 221 -5.90 11.78 -9.35
CA ASP A 221 -7.08 11.35 -10.10
C ASP A 221 -7.90 10.23 -9.41
N LEU A 222 -7.51 9.79 -8.22
CA LEU A 222 -8.19 8.69 -7.51
C LEU A 222 -9.63 8.99 -7.10
N LEU A 223 -10.02 10.27 -6.99
CA LEU A 223 -11.38 10.69 -6.65
C LEU A 223 -12.27 10.90 -7.89
N GLY A 224 -11.73 10.65 -9.08
CA GLY A 224 -12.42 10.77 -10.35
C GLY A 224 -12.04 12.04 -11.13
N HIS A 225 -12.41 12.04 -12.40
CA HIS A 225 -12.01 13.03 -13.38
C HIS A 225 -12.28 14.49 -12.95
N ASP A 226 -13.45 14.75 -12.34
CA ASP A 226 -13.87 16.11 -11.96
C ASP A 226 -12.99 16.71 -10.85
N PHE A 227 -12.30 15.88 -10.08
CA PHE A 227 -11.41 16.29 -8.99
C PHE A 227 -9.94 16.32 -9.41
N SER A 228 -9.56 15.68 -10.50
CA SER A 228 -8.15 15.45 -10.89
C SER A 228 -7.39 16.77 -11.11
N GLU A 229 -7.92 17.67 -11.93
CA GLU A 229 -7.30 18.98 -12.19
C GLU A 229 -7.32 19.90 -10.96
N PRO A 230 -8.44 20.10 -10.24
CA PRO A 230 -8.44 20.90 -9.01
C PRO A 230 -7.43 20.41 -7.96
N LEU A 231 -7.28 19.11 -7.80
CA LEU A 231 -6.31 18.54 -6.87
C LEU A 231 -4.87 18.70 -7.36
N ALA A 232 -4.62 18.58 -8.66
CA ALA A 232 -3.30 18.84 -9.24
C ALA A 232 -2.86 20.30 -9.04
N ARG A 233 -3.78 21.28 -9.16
CA ARG A 233 -3.52 22.69 -8.84
C ARG A 233 -3.21 22.89 -7.36
N GLN A 234 -3.95 22.23 -6.45
CA GLN A 234 -3.64 22.27 -5.03
C GLN A 234 -2.25 21.66 -4.73
N LEU A 235 -1.89 20.56 -5.42
CA LEU A 235 -0.60 19.91 -5.27
C LEU A 235 0.56 20.82 -5.73
N TYR A 236 0.36 21.60 -6.79
CA TYR A 236 1.32 22.63 -7.22
C TYR A 236 1.62 23.60 -6.08
N HIS A 237 0.59 24.19 -5.46
CA HIS A 237 0.76 25.10 -4.33
C HIS A 237 1.36 24.40 -3.09
N THR A 238 0.96 23.17 -2.82
CA THR A 238 1.54 22.37 -1.75
C THR A 238 3.06 22.20 -1.94
N LEU A 239 3.50 21.87 -3.13
CA LEU A 239 4.92 21.71 -3.44
C LEU A 239 5.66 23.04 -3.41
N HIS A 240 5.24 24.02 -4.21
CA HIS A 240 6.01 25.24 -4.46
C HIS A 240 5.94 26.27 -3.33
N ASP A 241 4.78 26.38 -2.66
CA ASP A 241 4.59 27.41 -1.64
C ASP A 241 4.87 26.91 -0.23
N LYS A 242 4.92 25.57 -0.01
CA LYS A 242 5.11 24.97 1.31
C LYS A 242 6.33 24.03 1.36
N LEU A 243 6.27 22.85 0.71
CA LEU A 243 7.27 21.81 0.91
C LEU A 243 8.66 22.20 0.40
N LEU A 244 8.76 22.78 -0.78
CA LEU A 244 10.03 23.24 -1.34
C LEU A 244 10.56 24.53 -0.67
N ARG A 245 9.89 25.08 0.34
CA ARG A 245 10.38 26.22 1.14
C ARG A 245 11.23 25.80 2.34
N PHE A 246 11.20 24.52 2.68
CA PHE A 246 12.10 24.01 3.73
C PHE A 246 13.56 24.05 3.28
N HIS A 247 14.47 23.97 4.26
CA HIS A 247 15.91 23.94 3.99
C HIS A 247 16.30 22.67 3.21
N ASP A 248 17.37 22.75 2.43
CA ASP A 248 17.82 21.66 1.55
C ASP A 248 18.12 20.36 2.29
N ASP A 249 18.63 20.46 3.54
CA ASP A 249 19.03 19.32 4.36
C ASP A 249 17.85 18.57 5.03
N VAL A 250 16.63 19.12 4.95
CA VAL A 250 15.45 18.48 5.54
C VAL A 250 15.20 17.14 4.86
N GLN A 251 15.22 16.07 5.66
CA GLN A 251 14.97 14.71 5.21
C GLN A 251 13.49 14.51 4.89
N VAL A 252 13.20 13.87 3.77
CA VAL A 252 11.85 13.60 3.29
C VAL A 252 11.56 12.10 3.37
N TYR A 253 10.49 11.76 4.07
CA TYR A 253 10.02 10.40 4.31
C TYR A 253 8.60 10.23 3.71
N PRO A 254 8.49 9.87 2.44
CA PRO A 254 7.19 9.68 1.79
C PRO A 254 6.58 8.31 2.11
N THR A 255 5.26 8.22 2.07
CA THR A 255 4.54 6.94 2.20
C THR A 255 4.56 6.16 0.90
N HIS A 256 4.39 6.84 -0.24
CA HIS A 256 4.41 6.20 -1.55
C HIS A 256 5.80 6.26 -2.19
N GLY A 257 6.18 5.20 -2.91
CA GLY A 257 7.48 5.08 -3.57
C GLY A 257 7.45 4.09 -4.73
N GLY A 258 8.61 3.57 -5.10
CA GLY A 258 8.75 2.57 -6.17
C GLY A 258 7.82 1.38 -5.97
N GLY A 259 7.02 1.03 -6.99
CA GLY A 259 6.02 -0.04 -6.95
C GLY A 259 4.61 0.41 -6.55
N SER A 260 4.42 1.63 -6.03
CA SER A 260 3.10 2.15 -5.69
C SER A 260 2.31 2.57 -6.94
N PHE A 261 1.04 2.16 -7.02
CA PHE A 261 0.12 2.65 -8.06
C PHE A 261 -0.45 4.05 -7.75
N CYS A 262 -0.19 4.57 -6.54
CA CYS A 262 -0.47 5.97 -6.22
C CYS A 262 0.54 6.94 -6.82
N ALA A 263 1.61 6.46 -7.46
CA ALA A 263 2.67 7.28 -8.02
C ALA A 263 3.16 6.70 -9.36
N ALA A 264 3.71 7.57 -10.21
CA ALA A 264 4.57 7.15 -11.32
C ALA A 264 6.01 7.12 -10.78
N PRO A 265 6.56 5.96 -10.37
CA PRO A 265 7.83 5.91 -9.68
C PRO A 265 8.97 6.24 -10.65
N THR A 266 9.83 7.15 -10.23
CA THR A 266 11.06 7.50 -10.96
C THR A 266 12.28 6.79 -10.38
N SER A 267 12.16 6.19 -9.19
CA SER A 267 13.26 5.58 -8.43
C SER A 267 12.75 4.50 -7.47
N ASN A 268 13.63 3.55 -7.13
CA ASN A 268 13.42 2.59 -6.04
C ASN A 268 13.83 3.15 -4.67
N GLU A 269 14.40 4.34 -4.61
CA GLU A 269 14.75 4.99 -3.36
C GLU A 269 13.49 5.33 -2.57
N ARG A 270 13.57 5.19 -1.25
CA ARG A 270 12.42 5.34 -0.34
C ARG A 270 12.45 6.65 0.44
N THR A 271 13.56 7.38 0.42
CA THR A 271 13.77 8.64 1.13
C THR A 271 14.58 9.60 0.28
N THR A 272 14.47 10.90 0.55
CA THR A 272 15.18 11.94 -0.17
C THR A 272 15.42 13.15 0.73
N THR A 273 15.88 14.28 0.17
CA THR A 273 15.93 15.57 0.83
C THR A 273 15.23 16.65 0.02
N ILE A 274 14.80 17.71 0.67
CA ILE A 274 14.18 18.86 -0.02
C ILE A 274 15.12 19.42 -1.09
N GLY A 275 16.42 19.55 -0.79
CA GLY A 275 17.41 20.04 -1.75
C GLY A 275 17.52 19.16 -2.97
N ARG A 276 17.57 17.83 -2.81
CA ARG A 276 17.60 16.91 -3.93
C ARG A 276 16.35 17.05 -4.79
N GLU A 277 15.16 17.07 -4.18
CA GLU A 277 13.89 17.19 -4.91
C GLU A 277 13.80 18.50 -5.73
N ARG A 278 14.32 19.61 -5.23
CA ARG A 278 14.37 20.85 -6.01
C ARG A 278 15.10 20.71 -7.35
N TYR A 279 16.14 19.85 -7.42
CA TYR A 279 16.98 19.70 -8.60
C TYR A 279 16.65 18.50 -9.48
N THR A 280 16.03 17.45 -8.92
CA THR A 280 15.81 16.20 -9.65
C THR A 280 14.34 15.90 -9.94
N ASN A 281 13.42 16.47 -9.16
CA ASN A 281 11.99 16.24 -9.32
C ASN A 281 11.43 17.13 -10.46
N ARG A 282 10.92 16.48 -11.51
CA ARG A 282 10.38 17.19 -12.66
C ARG A 282 9.21 18.12 -12.30
N LEU A 283 8.36 17.72 -11.36
CA LEU A 283 7.24 18.55 -10.89
C LEU A 283 7.71 19.78 -10.10
N ALA A 284 8.84 19.67 -9.38
CA ALA A 284 9.44 20.79 -8.65
C ALA A 284 10.10 21.82 -9.58
N GLN A 285 10.42 21.43 -10.82
CA GLN A 285 11.06 22.29 -11.82
C GLN A 285 10.08 23.00 -12.75
N VAL A 286 8.79 22.71 -12.64
CA VAL A 286 7.74 23.37 -13.42
C VAL A 286 7.31 24.65 -12.72
N PHE A 287 7.30 25.77 -13.44
CA PHE A 287 7.03 27.08 -12.86
C PHE A 287 5.62 27.62 -13.10
N THR A 288 4.82 26.93 -13.91
CA THR A 288 3.42 27.31 -14.15
C THR A 288 2.49 26.21 -13.70
N GLU A 289 1.37 26.61 -13.13
CA GLU A 289 0.34 25.69 -12.65
C GLU A 289 -0.25 24.82 -13.77
N ASP A 290 -0.48 25.41 -14.96
CA ASP A 290 -1.04 24.68 -16.10
C ASP A 290 -0.09 23.59 -16.63
N GLU A 291 1.21 23.87 -16.71
CA GLU A 291 2.23 22.90 -17.11
C GLU A 291 2.34 21.78 -16.05
N PHE A 292 2.27 22.14 -14.76
CA PHE A 292 2.26 21.17 -13.68
C PHE A 292 1.07 20.21 -13.79
N VAL A 293 -0.13 20.73 -14.04
CA VAL A 293 -1.35 19.92 -14.23
C VAL A 293 -1.16 18.95 -15.40
N LEU A 294 -0.70 19.42 -16.55
CA LEU A 294 -0.44 18.58 -17.71
C LEU A 294 0.56 17.47 -17.39
N LEU A 295 1.66 17.81 -16.75
CA LEU A 295 2.70 16.84 -16.40
C LEU A 295 2.26 15.83 -15.34
N SER A 296 1.54 16.26 -14.31
CA SER A 296 1.10 15.41 -13.21
C SER A 296 -0.01 14.43 -13.60
N LEU A 297 -0.80 14.76 -14.63
CA LEU A 297 -1.87 13.91 -15.13
C LEU A 297 -1.47 13.10 -16.38
N SER A 298 -0.27 13.33 -16.93
CA SER A 298 0.22 12.55 -18.07
C SER A 298 0.68 11.16 -17.63
N ASP A 299 0.48 10.15 -18.50
CA ASP A 299 1.02 8.79 -18.37
C ASP A 299 0.76 8.09 -17.04
N LEU A 300 -0.36 8.41 -16.37
CA LEU A 300 -0.74 7.75 -15.12
C LEU A 300 -1.09 6.27 -15.39
N PRO A 301 -0.45 5.32 -14.68
CA PRO A 301 -0.76 3.90 -14.85
C PRO A 301 -2.18 3.57 -14.35
N SER A 302 -2.75 2.47 -14.84
CA SER A 302 -3.95 1.88 -14.25
C SER A 302 -3.69 1.50 -12.79
N TYR A 303 -4.74 1.37 -11.98
CA TYR A 303 -4.64 1.00 -10.56
C TYR A 303 -5.68 -0.06 -10.19
N PRO A 304 -5.43 -0.86 -9.14
CA PRO A 304 -6.33 -1.94 -8.73
C PRO A 304 -7.74 -1.46 -8.37
N ALA A 305 -8.75 -2.27 -8.72
CA ALA A 305 -10.16 -1.90 -8.55
C ALA A 305 -10.57 -1.64 -7.09
N TYR A 306 -9.88 -2.25 -6.12
CA TYR A 306 -10.18 -2.08 -4.70
C TYR A 306 -9.87 -0.66 -4.17
N TYR A 307 -9.05 0.15 -4.85
CA TYR A 307 -8.73 1.53 -4.47
C TYR A 307 -9.98 2.39 -4.26
N ARG A 308 -11.00 2.17 -5.08
CA ARG A 308 -12.27 2.91 -4.98
C ARG A 308 -13.05 2.64 -3.69
N TYR A 309 -12.70 1.60 -2.94
CA TYR A 309 -13.39 1.22 -1.71
C TYR A 309 -12.63 1.62 -0.44
N LEU A 310 -11.28 1.57 -0.45
CA LEU A 310 -10.51 1.66 0.78
C LEU A 310 -10.55 3.05 1.43
N ARG A 311 -10.64 4.12 0.64
CA ARG A 311 -10.82 5.46 1.20
C ARG A 311 -12.04 5.51 2.14
N GLU A 312 -13.16 4.94 1.73
CA GLU A 312 -14.38 4.90 2.52
C GLU A 312 -14.27 3.92 3.70
N VAL A 313 -13.60 2.79 3.52
CA VAL A 313 -13.30 1.84 4.62
C VAL A 313 -12.48 2.55 5.69
N ASN A 314 -11.44 3.28 5.32
CA ASN A 314 -10.59 4.02 6.25
C ASN A 314 -11.34 5.17 6.93
N ARG A 315 -12.21 5.89 6.20
CA ARG A 315 -13.04 6.96 6.76
C ARG A 315 -14.05 6.48 7.80
N ARG A 316 -14.74 5.35 7.51
CA ARG A 316 -15.73 4.76 8.44
C ARG A 316 -15.08 4.07 9.64
N GLY A 317 -13.83 3.72 9.52
CA GLY A 317 -13.09 2.91 10.47
C GLY A 317 -13.18 1.42 10.15
N PRO A 318 -12.06 0.83 9.71
CA PRO A 318 -12.01 -0.59 9.36
C PRO A 318 -12.40 -1.48 10.55
N ARG A 319 -12.95 -2.66 10.24
CA ARG A 319 -13.23 -3.70 11.25
C ARG A 319 -11.94 -4.07 11.98
N LEU A 320 -12.02 -4.20 13.31
CA LEU A 320 -10.91 -4.72 14.11
C LEU A 320 -10.78 -6.23 13.90
N LEU A 321 -9.55 -6.68 13.63
CA LEU A 321 -9.21 -8.10 13.49
C LEU A 321 -8.63 -8.66 14.79
N GLY A 322 -8.05 -7.82 15.65
CA GLY A 322 -7.38 -8.21 16.87
C GLY A 322 -6.00 -8.85 16.65
N GLY A 323 -5.47 -8.75 15.44
CA GLY A 323 -4.21 -9.31 14.99
C GLY A 323 -4.33 -9.99 13.64
N VAL A 324 -3.25 -10.61 13.18
CA VAL A 324 -3.25 -11.38 11.92
C VAL A 324 -4.07 -12.65 12.12
N PRO A 325 -5.13 -12.87 11.30
CA PRO A 325 -5.99 -14.06 11.46
C PRO A 325 -5.21 -15.37 11.29
N VAL A 326 -5.45 -16.31 12.18
CA VAL A 326 -4.99 -17.69 12.00
C VAL A 326 -6.03 -18.44 11.16
N LEU A 327 -5.59 -18.96 10.01
CA LEU A 327 -6.49 -19.64 9.09
C LEU A 327 -6.78 -21.08 9.53
N GLU A 328 -8.05 -21.47 9.50
CA GLU A 328 -8.49 -22.83 9.81
C GLU A 328 -8.21 -23.79 8.64
N PRO A 329 -7.80 -25.04 8.92
CA PRO A 329 -7.67 -26.08 7.90
C PRO A 329 -9.06 -26.54 7.43
N LEU A 330 -9.26 -26.60 6.12
CA LEU A 330 -10.51 -27.05 5.51
C LEU A 330 -10.29 -28.34 4.71
N PRO A 331 -11.09 -29.37 4.93
CA PRO A 331 -10.97 -30.61 4.15
C PRO A 331 -11.34 -30.36 2.67
N PRO A 332 -10.79 -31.13 1.70
CA PRO A 332 -11.02 -30.93 0.28
C PRO A 332 -12.49 -30.80 -0.12
N ARG A 333 -13.37 -31.63 0.41
CA ARG A 333 -14.83 -31.53 0.17
C ARG A 333 -15.46 -30.26 0.74
N GLY A 334 -14.88 -29.70 1.81
CA GLY A 334 -15.28 -28.41 2.38
C GLY A 334 -14.95 -27.26 1.43
N VAL A 335 -13.75 -27.28 0.85
CA VAL A 335 -13.30 -26.30 -0.15
C VAL A 335 -14.11 -26.43 -1.45
N GLU A 336 -14.40 -27.64 -1.95
CA GLU A 336 -15.27 -27.88 -3.10
C GLU A 336 -16.65 -27.23 -2.90
N LYS A 337 -17.27 -27.50 -1.75
CA LYS A 337 -18.57 -26.91 -1.40
C LYS A 337 -18.52 -25.38 -1.31
N ALA A 338 -17.45 -24.83 -0.72
CA ALA A 338 -17.27 -23.39 -0.61
C ALA A 338 -17.11 -22.74 -1.98
N LEU A 339 -16.29 -23.32 -2.87
CA LEU A 339 -16.11 -22.85 -4.25
C LEU A 339 -17.45 -22.85 -5.02
N ALA A 340 -18.24 -23.91 -4.90
CA ALA A 340 -19.58 -23.98 -5.50
C ALA A 340 -20.56 -22.92 -4.98
N ASN A 341 -20.32 -22.39 -3.76
CA ASN A 341 -21.07 -21.28 -3.15
C ASN A 341 -20.44 -19.90 -3.40
N GLY A 342 -19.52 -19.78 -4.33
CA GLY A 342 -18.93 -18.49 -4.75
C GLY A 342 -17.78 -17.98 -3.88
N VAL A 343 -17.23 -18.81 -2.97
CA VAL A 343 -16.01 -18.46 -2.24
C VAL A 343 -14.82 -18.49 -3.21
N ALA A 344 -14.02 -17.44 -3.24
CA ALA A 344 -12.84 -17.37 -4.07
C ALA A 344 -11.73 -18.28 -3.51
N VAL A 345 -11.25 -19.22 -4.32
CA VAL A 345 -10.09 -20.05 -3.98
C VAL A 345 -8.86 -19.43 -4.62
N ILE A 346 -7.90 -19.04 -3.77
CA ILE A 346 -6.67 -18.35 -4.18
C ILE A 346 -5.50 -19.33 -4.06
N ASP A 347 -4.95 -19.75 -5.19
CA ASP A 347 -3.77 -20.61 -5.24
C ASP A 347 -2.52 -19.74 -5.32
N ILE A 348 -1.76 -19.70 -4.23
CA ILE A 348 -0.55 -18.86 -4.10
C ILE A 348 0.74 -19.60 -4.42
N ARG A 349 0.65 -20.83 -4.92
CA ARG A 349 1.81 -21.65 -5.28
C ARG A 349 2.53 -21.09 -6.51
N PRO A 350 3.83 -21.39 -6.69
CA PRO A 350 4.57 -21.01 -7.89
C PRO A 350 3.91 -21.50 -9.18
N PRO A 351 4.13 -20.81 -10.33
CA PRO A 351 3.52 -21.15 -11.62
C PRO A 351 3.64 -22.62 -12.01
N ARG A 352 4.81 -23.24 -11.81
CA ARG A 352 5.05 -24.65 -12.12
C ARG A 352 4.24 -25.61 -11.27
N GLU A 353 4.07 -25.29 -9.98
CA GLU A 353 3.24 -26.10 -9.08
C GLU A 353 1.75 -25.94 -9.41
N PHE A 354 1.30 -24.71 -9.68
CA PHE A 354 -0.06 -24.43 -10.15
C PHE A 354 -0.34 -25.20 -11.46
N GLY A 355 0.54 -25.07 -12.46
CA GLY A 355 0.37 -25.72 -13.75
C GLY A 355 0.44 -27.25 -13.68
N GLY A 356 1.21 -27.82 -12.73
CA GLY A 356 1.25 -29.27 -12.47
C GLY A 356 -0.07 -29.87 -11.98
N GLY A 357 -0.94 -29.03 -11.41
CA GLY A 357 -2.28 -29.40 -10.96
C GLY A 357 -2.86 -28.35 -10.03
N HIS A 358 -4.05 -27.82 -10.34
CA HIS A 358 -4.76 -26.85 -9.53
C HIS A 358 -6.27 -27.11 -9.51
N ILE A 359 -6.95 -26.44 -8.60
CA ILE A 359 -8.42 -26.51 -8.49
C ILE A 359 -9.02 -25.73 -9.67
N PRO A 360 -9.90 -26.32 -10.50
CA PRO A 360 -10.56 -25.61 -11.58
C PRO A 360 -11.30 -24.36 -11.07
N ASN A 361 -11.20 -23.26 -11.81
CA ASN A 361 -11.75 -21.95 -11.43
C ASN A 361 -11.12 -21.29 -10.17
N SER A 362 -10.01 -21.79 -9.64
CA SER A 362 -9.23 -21.03 -8.65
C SER A 362 -8.50 -19.85 -9.31
N TYR A 363 -8.19 -18.84 -8.52
CA TYR A 363 -7.30 -17.75 -8.94
C TYR A 363 -5.86 -18.18 -8.69
N GLY A 364 -5.05 -18.29 -9.75
CA GLY A 364 -3.61 -18.55 -9.67
C GLY A 364 -2.84 -17.25 -9.44
N ILE A 365 -2.52 -16.93 -8.20
CA ILE A 365 -1.80 -15.70 -7.84
C ILE A 365 -0.53 -16.07 -7.05
N PRO A 366 0.57 -16.37 -7.73
CA PRO A 366 1.80 -16.79 -7.06
C PRO A 366 2.31 -15.76 -6.05
N LEU A 367 2.59 -16.18 -4.81
CA LEU A 367 3.03 -15.29 -3.73
C LEU A 367 4.38 -14.61 -3.99
N VAL A 368 5.19 -15.12 -4.92
CA VAL A 368 6.43 -14.48 -5.39
C VAL A 368 6.19 -13.20 -6.18
N SER A 369 4.94 -12.96 -6.62
CA SER A 369 4.43 -11.66 -7.04
C SER A 369 3.64 -11.05 -5.90
N PRO A 370 3.52 -9.72 -5.79
CA PRO A 370 2.74 -9.11 -4.73
C PRO A 370 1.28 -9.57 -4.76
N LEU A 371 0.90 -10.43 -3.81
CA LEU A 371 -0.46 -10.96 -3.72
C LEU A 371 -1.49 -9.86 -3.44
N ASN A 372 -1.14 -8.88 -2.60
CA ASN A 372 -1.97 -7.70 -2.34
C ASN A 372 -2.27 -6.92 -3.63
N THR A 373 -1.29 -6.72 -4.50
CA THR A 373 -1.49 -6.09 -5.80
C THR A 373 -2.40 -6.92 -6.69
N TRP A 374 -2.03 -8.16 -7.00
CA TRP A 374 -2.76 -8.97 -7.97
C TRP A 374 -4.11 -9.46 -7.44
N GLY A 375 -4.18 -9.83 -6.15
CA GLY A 375 -5.43 -10.16 -5.49
C GLY A 375 -6.42 -9.00 -5.53
N GLY A 376 -5.94 -7.80 -5.20
CA GLY A 376 -6.74 -6.58 -5.25
C GLY A 376 -7.19 -6.17 -6.66
N TRP A 377 -6.45 -6.60 -7.68
CA TRP A 377 -6.81 -6.33 -9.07
C TRP A 377 -7.87 -7.27 -9.63
N VAL A 378 -7.73 -8.58 -9.36
CA VAL A 378 -8.50 -9.60 -10.08
C VAL A 378 -9.61 -10.25 -9.25
N VAL A 379 -9.53 -10.21 -7.92
CA VAL A 379 -10.58 -10.75 -7.06
C VAL A 379 -11.53 -9.62 -6.66
N PRO A 380 -12.84 -9.76 -6.82
CA PRO A 380 -13.80 -8.73 -6.43
C PRO A 380 -13.66 -8.37 -4.95
N PHE A 381 -13.63 -7.07 -4.64
CA PHE A 381 -13.46 -6.59 -3.27
C PHE A 381 -14.57 -7.11 -2.34
N GLY A 382 -14.17 -7.55 -1.14
CA GLY A 382 -15.09 -8.12 -0.16
C GLY A 382 -15.45 -9.59 -0.40
N SER A 383 -14.86 -10.26 -1.41
CA SER A 383 -15.07 -11.70 -1.62
C SER A 383 -14.56 -12.51 -0.43
N PRO A 384 -15.30 -13.51 0.03
CA PRO A 384 -14.79 -14.52 0.94
C PRO A 384 -13.70 -15.35 0.24
N MET A 385 -12.60 -15.66 0.95
CA MET A 385 -11.45 -16.34 0.36
C MET A 385 -11.01 -17.59 1.11
N ILE A 386 -10.50 -18.57 0.37
CA ILE A 386 -9.80 -19.75 0.89
C ILE A 386 -8.44 -19.82 0.19
N LEU A 387 -7.36 -20.10 0.94
CA LEU A 387 -6.02 -20.20 0.36
C LEU A 387 -5.66 -21.65 0.00
N VAL A 388 -4.96 -21.82 -1.11
CA VAL A 388 -4.20 -23.04 -1.44
C VAL A 388 -2.72 -22.71 -1.32
N ALA A 389 -2.09 -23.25 -0.28
CA ALA A 389 -0.70 -23.01 0.05
C ALA A 389 -0.15 -24.18 0.87
N ASP A 390 1.03 -24.66 0.51
CA ASP A 390 1.60 -25.87 1.11
C ASP A 390 2.37 -25.60 2.42
N HIS A 391 2.75 -24.33 2.68
CA HIS A 391 3.61 -24.00 3.83
C HIS A 391 2.98 -22.95 4.76
N PRO A 392 3.05 -23.13 6.11
CA PRO A 392 2.48 -22.20 7.08
C PRO A 392 2.98 -20.76 6.93
N ILE A 393 4.27 -20.55 6.71
CA ILE A 393 4.87 -19.22 6.55
C ILE A 393 4.29 -18.51 5.32
N ARG A 394 4.08 -19.22 4.20
CA ARG A 394 3.47 -18.64 3.00
C ARG A 394 2.00 -18.26 3.25
N ARG A 395 1.27 -19.07 4.04
CA ARG A 395 -0.12 -18.76 4.41
C ARG A 395 -0.21 -17.51 5.26
N GLU A 396 0.68 -17.39 6.26
CA GLU A 396 0.73 -16.20 7.11
C GLU A 396 1.07 -14.96 6.31
N GLU A 397 2.08 -15.00 5.46
CA GLU A 397 2.45 -13.87 4.60
C GLU A 397 1.31 -13.49 3.64
N ALA A 398 0.66 -14.46 3.01
CA ALA A 398 -0.51 -14.21 2.17
C ALA A 398 -1.66 -13.57 2.96
N THR A 399 -1.90 -14.04 4.17
CA THR A 399 -2.90 -13.46 5.08
C THR A 399 -2.59 -12.00 5.39
N ARG A 400 -1.34 -11.67 5.73
CA ARG A 400 -0.88 -10.30 5.98
C ARG A 400 -1.12 -9.40 4.77
N GLN A 401 -0.71 -9.85 3.58
CA GLN A 401 -0.90 -9.07 2.35
C GLN A 401 -2.38 -8.82 2.04
N LEU A 402 -3.25 -9.81 2.22
CA LEU A 402 -4.68 -9.69 1.96
C LEU A 402 -5.39 -8.75 2.95
N ILE A 403 -5.10 -8.86 4.25
CA ILE A 403 -5.73 -7.97 5.24
C ILE A 403 -5.27 -6.51 5.09
N ARG A 404 -4.05 -6.26 4.60
CA ARG A 404 -3.57 -4.90 4.31
C ARG A 404 -4.45 -4.18 3.30
N ILE A 405 -5.03 -4.90 2.35
CA ILE A 405 -5.93 -4.36 1.31
C ILE A 405 -7.41 -4.62 1.58
N GLY A 406 -7.77 -5.00 2.82
CA GLY A 406 -9.16 -5.08 3.28
C GLY A 406 -9.91 -6.36 2.91
N TYR A 407 -9.22 -7.44 2.50
CA TYR A 407 -9.84 -8.75 2.34
C TYR A 407 -9.86 -9.48 3.69
N ASP A 408 -10.93 -9.27 4.45
CA ASP A 408 -11.06 -9.68 5.84
C ASP A 408 -11.78 -11.04 6.03
N ASP A 409 -12.56 -11.49 5.03
CA ASP A 409 -13.29 -12.76 5.09
C ASP A 409 -12.41 -13.92 4.56
N LEU A 410 -11.34 -14.21 5.31
CA LEU A 410 -10.42 -15.31 5.06
C LEU A 410 -10.92 -16.55 5.79
N ARG A 411 -11.55 -17.50 5.07
CA ARG A 411 -12.29 -18.62 5.64
C ARG A 411 -11.44 -19.82 6.02
N GLY A 412 -10.18 -19.84 5.61
CA GLY A 412 -9.27 -20.94 5.90
C GLY A 412 -8.36 -21.28 4.74
N TYR A 413 -7.77 -22.46 4.78
CA TYR A 413 -6.90 -22.96 3.72
C TYR A 413 -7.20 -24.43 3.42
N LEU A 414 -6.86 -24.90 2.21
CA LEU A 414 -6.98 -26.31 1.83
C LEU A 414 -5.99 -27.16 2.63
N ASP A 415 -6.51 -27.99 3.54
CA ASP A 415 -5.70 -28.92 4.35
C ASP A 415 -5.10 -30.03 3.49
N GLY A 416 -3.82 -30.31 3.71
CA GLY A 416 -3.05 -31.26 2.89
C GLY A 416 -2.80 -30.83 1.46
N GLY A 417 -3.13 -29.56 1.11
CA GLY A 417 -2.86 -28.96 -0.19
C GLY A 417 -3.48 -29.69 -1.38
N ILE A 418 -2.91 -29.47 -2.58
CA ILE A 418 -3.45 -30.08 -3.81
C ILE A 418 -3.36 -31.61 -3.83
N ALA A 419 -2.41 -32.19 -3.08
CA ALA A 419 -2.29 -33.65 -2.97
C ALA A 419 -3.52 -34.26 -2.28
N ALA A 420 -4.01 -33.66 -1.20
CA ALA A 420 -5.23 -34.08 -0.52
C ALA A 420 -6.47 -33.88 -1.40
N TRP A 421 -6.53 -32.81 -2.17
CA TRP A 421 -7.59 -32.55 -3.16
C TRP A 421 -7.67 -33.67 -4.20
N GLN A 422 -6.54 -34.05 -4.77
CA GLN A 422 -6.43 -35.15 -5.74
C GLN A 422 -6.76 -36.51 -5.13
N ALA A 423 -6.26 -36.78 -3.91
CA ALA A 423 -6.56 -38.01 -3.18
C ALA A 423 -8.06 -38.16 -2.85
N ALA A 424 -8.78 -37.03 -2.70
CA ALA A 424 -10.24 -37.02 -2.53
C ALA A 424 -11.02 -37.30 -3.84
N GLY A 425 -10.31 -37.52 -4.97
CA GLY A 425 -10.91 -37.79 -6.29
C GLY A 425 -11.60 -36.56 -6.89
N LEU A 426 -11.18 -35.33 -6.52
CA LEU A 426 -11.77 -34.09 -6.99
C LEU A 426 -11.14 -33.62 -8.31
N PRO A 427 -11.89 -32.91 -9.17
CA PRO A 427 -11.42 -32.43 -10.45
C PRO A 427 -10.16 -31.57 -10.31
N THR A 428 -9.18 -31.82 -11.16
CA THR A 428 -7.90 -31.08 -11.18
C THR A 428 -7.62 -30.62 -12.61
N ALA A 429 -7.43 -29.33 -12.81
CA ALA A 429 -6.94 -28.75 -14.05
C ALA A 429 -5.42 -28.76 -14.10
N ARG A 430 -4.86 -28.70 -15.31
CA ARG A 430 -3.42 -28.64 -15.56
C ARG A 430 -3.13 -27.66 -16.68
N THR A 431 -1.98 -27.00 -16.59
CA THR A 431 -1.51 -26.05 -17.61
C THR A 431 -0.21 -26.56 -18.22
N GLN A 432 -0.14 -26.56 -19.54
CA GLN A 432 1.06 -26.86 -20.27
C GLN A 432 2.00 -25.66 -20.27
N PHE A 433 3.32 -25.93 -20.13
CA PHE A 433 4.37 -24.94 -20.33
C PHE A 433 5.03 -25.19 -21.67
N ILE A 434 5.29 -24.11 -22.42
CA ILE A 434 5.99 -24.14 -23.70
C ILE A 434 7.30 -23.36 -23.59
N GLY A 435 8.39 -23.88 -24.15
CA GLY A 435 9.68 -23.21 -24.22
C GLY A 435 9.72 -22.16 -25.33
N VAL A 436 10.64 -21.17 -25.23
CA VAL A 436 10.77 -20.09 -26.22
C VAL A 436 11.07 -20.62 -27.63
N ASN A 437 11.91 -21.65 -27.76
CA ASN A 437 12.26 -22.23 -29.05
C ASN A 437 11.09 -23.00 -29.69
N GLU A 438 10.32 -23.70 -28.87
CA GLU A 438 9.12 -24.43 -29.28
C GLU A 438 8.03 -23.42 -29.71
N LEU A 439 7.81 -22.37 -28.93
CA LEU A 439 6.88 -21.31 -29.30
C LEU A 439 7.28 -20.64 -30.62
N HIS A 440 8.56 -20.26 -30.77
CA HIS A 440 9.06 -19.64 -32.00
C HIS A 440 8.84 -20.53 -33.21
N ALA A 441 9.13 -21.83 -33.08
CA ALA A 441 8.88 -22.80 -34.16
C ALA A 441 7.38 -22.89 -34.48
N TRP A 442 6.52 -22.98 -33.46
CA TRP A 442 5.06 -23.06 -33.67
C TRP A 442 4.45 -21.84 -34.31
N MET A 443 4.97 -20.64 -33.99
CA MET A 443 4.55 -19.39 -34.63
C MET A 443 4.75 -19.32 -36.14
N GLN A 444 5.57 -20.23 -36.72
CA GLN A 444 5.80 -20.33 -38.17
C GLN A 444 4.79 -21.23 -38.91
N HIS A 445 3.82 -21.82 -38.21
CA HIS A 445 2.81 -22.71 -38.76
C HIS A 445 1.45 -22.03 -38.88
N ASP A 446 0.60 -22.57 -39.80
CA ASP A 446 -0.77 -22.03 -40.03
C ASP A 446 -1.68 -22.16 -38.80
N ASP A 447 -1.41 -23.10 -37.90
CA ASP A 447 -2.12 -23.33 -36.63
C ASP A 447 -1.45 -22.66 -35.44
N ALA A 448 -0.59 -21.65 -35.68
CA ALA A 448 0.11 -20.89 -34.66
C ALA A 448 -0.82 -20.43 -33.51
N PRO A 449 -0.37 -20.50 -32.26
CA PRO A 449 -1.19 -20.04 -31.13
C PRO A 449 -1.30 -18.52 -31.12
N LEU A 450 -2.28 -18.00 -30.42
CA LEU A 450 -2.29 -16.59 -30.06
C LEU A 450 -1.30 -16.37 -28.92
N VAL A 451 -0.36 -15.46 -29.11
CA VAL A 451 0.59 -15.07 -28.05
C VAL A 451 0.02 -13.85 -27.35
N VAL A 452 -0.15 -13.93 -26.04
CA VAL A 452 -0.69 -12.83 -25.22
C VAL A 452 0.37 -12.34 -24.25
N ASP A 453 0.76 -11.08 -24.43
CA ASP A 453 1.65 -10.38 -23.51
C ASP A 453 0.83 -9.69 -22.41
N VAL A 454 1.05 -10.13 -21.15
CA VAL A 454 0.33 -9.58 -20.00
C VAL A 454 1.14 -8.58 -19.18
N ARG A 455 2.24 -8.06 -19.75
CA ARG A 455 3.09 -7.06 -19.11
C ARG A 455 2.42 -5.68 -19.14
N SER A 456 3.02 -4.71 -18.44
CA SER A 456 2.54 -3.33 -18.44
C SER A 456 2.70 -2.65 -19.80
N ASP A 457 1.91 -1.58 -20.03
CA ASP A 457 2.02 -0.74 -21.24
C ASP A 457 3.46 -0.22 -21.46
N ALA A 458 4.17 0.14 -20.39
CA ALA A 458 5.54 0.60 -20.47
C ALA A 458 6.52 -0.50 -20.93
N GLU A 459 6.38 -1.73 -20.41
CA GLU A 459 7.20 -2.88 -20.84
C GLU A 459 6.91 -3.26 -22.29
N TRP A 460 5.66 -3.19 -22.72
CA TRP A 460 5.23 -3.46 -24.09
C TRP A 460 5.88 -2.48 -25.09
N ARG A 461 5.81 -1.18 -24.83
CA ARG A 461 6.41 -0.15 -25.71
C ARG A 461 7.92 -0.31 -25.87
N ILE A 462 8.65 -0.75 -24.83
CA ILE A 462 10.09 -0.98 -24.88
C ILE A 462 10.42 -2.14 -25.84
N GLY A 463 9.56 -3.16 -25.91
CA GLY A 463 9.67 -4.26 -26.85
C GLY A 463 8.77 -5.44 -26.50
N HIS A 464 8.22 -6.07 -27.55
CA HIS A 464 7.32 -7.23 -27.45
C HIS A 464 7.59 -8.25 -28.57
N MET A 465 6.98 -9.43 -28.47
CA MET A 465 7.05 -10.46 -29.51
C MET A 465 6.24 -10.02 -30.74
N PRO A 466 6.68 -10.36 -31.98
CA PRO A 466 5.88 -10.12 -33.18
C PRO A 466 4.49 -10.75 -33.05
N ASP A 467 3.48 -10.09 -33.58
CA ASP A 467 2.07 -10.54 -33.64
C ASP A 467 1.44 -10.87 -32.27
N ALA A 468 2.08 -10.51 -31.16
CA ALA A 468 1.52 -10.69 -29.84
C ALA A 468 0.36 -9.72 -29.61
N ILE A 469 -0.67 -10.19 -28.87
CA ILE A 469 -1.80 -9.38 -28.41
C ILE A 469 -1.42 -8.85 -27.03
N HIS A 470 -1.47 -7.53 -26.85
CA HIS A 470 -1.22 -6.93 -25.54
C HIS A 470 -2.50 -6.81 -24.72
N ILE A 471 -2.56 -7.48 -23.58
CA ILE A 471 -3.62 -7.34 -22.57
C ILE A 471 -2.97 -7.34 -21.20
N GLU A 472 -2.74 -6.15 -20.64
CA GLU A 472 -2.17 -6.02 -19.31
C GLU A 472 -2.98 -6.86 -18.28
N ALA A 473 -2.29 -7.62 -17.44
CA ALA A 473 -2.92 -8.60 -16.52
C ALA A 473 -4.03 -7.98 -15.64
N GLY A 474 -3.91 -6.72 -15.25
CA GLY A 474 -4.92 -6.00 -14.49
C GLY A 474 -6.21 -5.69 -15.26
N ARG A 475 -6.16 -5.66 -16.59
CA ARG A 475 -7.29 -5.37 -17.50
C ARG A 475 -7.90 -6.64 -18.13
N PHE A 476 -7.45 -7.80 -17.70
CA PHE A 476 -7.83 -9.06 -18.35
C PHE A 476 -9.34 -9.33 -18.33
N THR A 477 -9.97 -9.06 -17.20
CA THR A 477 -11.41 -9.31 -17.01
C THR A 477 -12.27 -8.45 -17.96
N GLU A 478 -11.81 -7.26 -18.31
CA GLU A 478 -12.55 -6.32 -19.17
C GLU A 478 -12.29 -6.58 -20.65
N ASN A 479 -11.07 -6.96 -21.03
CA ASN A 479 -10.61 -6.96 -22.41
C ASN A 479 -10.50 -8.34 -23.06
N ALA A 480 -10.26 -9.41 -22.28
CA ALA A 480 -9.99 -10.73 -22.85
C ALA A 480 -11.16 -11.28 -23.68
N ALA A 481 -12.39 -11.11 -23.21
CA ALA A 481 -13.58 -11.63 -23.90
C ALA A 481 -13.85 -10.95 -25.25
N THR A 482 -13.37 -9.73 -25.46
CA THR A 482 -13.54 -8.96 -26.71
C THR A 482 -12.37 -9.12 -27.68
N GLN A 483 -11.18 -9.48 -27.19
CA GLN A 483 -9.96 -9.53 -28.00
C GLN A 483 -9.51 -10.96 -28.34
N LEU A 484 -9.92 -11.97 -27.55
CA LEU A 484 -9.45 -13.34 -27.71
C LEU A 484 -10.58 -14.27 -28.20
N PRO A 485 -10.42 -14.92 -29.36
CA PRO A 485 -11.33 -15.99 -29.81
C PRO A 485 -11.15 -17.24 -28.93
N ARG A 486 -12.26 -17.94 -28.67
CA ARG A 486 -12.29 -19.08 -27.73
C ARG A 486 -11.81 -20.40 -28.31
N ASP A 487 -11.76 -20.49 -29.63
CA ASP A 487 -11.44 -21.69 -30.41
C ASP A 487 -9.94 -21.82 -30.77
N ARG A 488 -9.13 -20.85 -30.38
CA ARG A 488 -7.68 -20.83 -30.62
C ARG A 488 -6.90 -21.26 -29.37
N SER A 489 -5.74 -21.86 -29.59
CA SER A 489 -4.75 -22.04 -28.54
C SER A 489 -4.15 -20.70 -28.13
N VAL A 490 -3.97 -20.47 -26.84
CA VAL A 490 -3.43 -19.22 -26.29
C VAL A 490 -2.21 -19.51 -25.45
N VAL A 491 -1.11 -18.83 -25.76
CA VAL A 491 0.12 -18.82 -24.95
C VAL A 491 0.26 -17.48 -24.26
N LEU A 492 0.18 -17.48 -22.93
CA LEU A 492 0.40 -16.26 -22.15
C LEU A 492 1.85 -16.15 -21.69
N HIS A 493 2.37 -14.95 -21.74
CA HIS A 493 3.70 -14.66 -21.20
C HIS A 493 3.76 -13.32 -20.43
N CYS A 494 4.78 -13.22 -19.58
CA CYS A 494 5.22 -11.99 -18.94
C CYS A 494 6.75 -12.00 -18.78
N GLY A 495 7.30 -11.39 -17.73
CA GLY A 495 8.75 -11.47 -17.43
C GLY A 495 9.20 -12.81 -16.83
N SER A 496 8.33 -13.51 -16.08
CA SER A 496 8.71 -14.68 -15.26
C SER A 496 7.58 -15.70 -15.02
N ALA A 497 6.58 -15.77 -15.87
CA ALA A 497 5.36 -16.58 -15.78
C ALA A 497 4.39 -16.20 -14.62
N ASN A 498 4.77 -15.39 -13.63
CA ASN A 498 3.90 -15.07 -12.48
C ASN A 498 2.61 -14.32 -12.89
N ARG A 499 2.73 -13.16 -13.55
CA ARG A 499 1.58 -12.40 -14.09
C ARG A 499 0.80 -13.20 -15.12
N ALA A 500 1.50 -13.99 -15.93
CA ALA A 500 0.88 -14.87 -16.92
C ALA A 500 0.01 -15.95 -16.26
N THR A 501 0.39 -16.47 -15.09
CA THR A 501 -0.44 -17.40 -14.31
C THR A 501 -1.73 -16.74 -13.83
N VAL A 502 -1.66 -15.47 -13.41
CA VAL A 502 -2.87 -14.70 -13.06
C VAL A 502 -3.79 -14.60 -14.28
N GLY A 503 -3.28 -14.13 -15.42
CA GLY A 503 -4.06 -14.01 -16.65
C GLY A 503 -4.64 -15.34 -17.12
N LEU A 504 -3.86 -16.43 -17.06
CA LEU A 504 -4.32 -17.78 -17.42
C LEU A 504 -5.49 -18.22 -16.54
N SER A 505 -5.39 -18.09 -15.23
CA SER A 505 -6.45 -18.48 -14.31
C SER A 505 -7.75 -17.68 -14.54
N LEU A 506 -7.66 -16.43 -14.97
CA LEU A 506 -8.80 -15.63 -15.37
C LEU A 506 -9.43 -16.13 -16.68
N LEU A 507 -8.64 -16.52 -17.68
CA LEU A 507 -9.15 -17.11 -18.92
C LEU A 507 -9.85 -18.45 -18.66
N GLU A 508 -9.31 -19.31 -17.79
CA GLU A 508 -10.00 -20.55 -17.39
C GLU A 508 -11.37 -20.25 -16.77
N ARG A 509 -11.44 -19.29 -15.87
CA ARG A 509 -12.69 -18.84 -15.24
C ARG A 509 -13.70 -18.27 -16.24
N LEU A 510 -13.22 -17.68 -17.33
CA LEU A 510 -14.02 -17.23 -18.46
C LEU A 510 -14.40 -18.37 -19.44
N GLY A 511 -13.94 -19.61 -19.18
CA GLY A 511 -14.28 -20.80 -19.99
C GLY A 511 -13.40 -20.97 -21.23
N TYR A 512 -12.21 -20.37 -21.28
CA TYR A 512 -11.23 -20.66 -22.32
C TYR A 512 -10.55 -22.02 -22.04
N GLY A 513 -10.37 -22.80 -23.08
CA GLY A 513 -9.55 -24.01 -23.09
C GLY A 513 -8.22 -23.78 -23.82
N ASN A 514 -7.40 -24.81 -23.95
CA ASN A 514 -6.14 -24.80 -24.71
C ASN A 514 -5.21 -23.64 -24.31
N LEU A 515 -5.05 -23.43 -23.00
CA LEU A 515 -4.23 -22.39 -22.42
C LEU A 515 -2.83 -22.93 -22.06
N MET A 516 -1.79 -22.16 -22.38
CA MET A 516 -0.41 -22.49 -22.08
C MET A 516 0.32 -21.29 -21.48
N LEU A 517 1.38 -21.56 -20.75
CA LEU A 517 2.29 -20.55 -20.21
C LEU A 517 3.65 -20.65 -20.92
N LEU A 518 4.20 -19.54 -21.33
CA LEU A 518 5.60 -19.46 -21.71
C LEU A 518 6.45 -19.62 -20.45
N ASP A 519 7.32 -20.62 -20.44
CA ASP A 519 8.01 -21.08 -19.24
C ASP A 519 8.91 -20.04 -18.57
N THR A 520 9.62 -19.25 -19.36
CA THR A 520 10.70 -18.38 -18.88
C THR A 520 10.50 -16.90 -19.16
N GLY A 521 9.41 -16.54 -19.84
CA GLY A 521 9.03 -15.16 -20.12
C GLY A 521 9.80 -14.47 -21.25
N PHE A 522 9.45 -13.18 -21.47
CA PHE A 522 9.95 -12.36 -22.59
C PHE A 522 11.47 -12.17 -22.61
N GLY A 523 12.12 -12.12 -21.44
CA GLY A 523 13.58 -11.99 -21.36
C GLY A 523 14.30 -13.08 -22.14
N ASN A 524 13.87 -14.33 -21.98
CA ASN A 524 14.46 -15.48 -22.65
C ASN A 524 14.17 -15.51 -24.17
N TRP A 525 13.04 -14.97 -24.62
CA TRP A 525 12.77 -14.76 -26.05
C TRP A 525 13.81 -13.82 -26.68
N ARG A 526 14.02 -12.67 -26.05
CA ARG A 526 15.02 -11.69 -26.50
C ARG A 526 16.44 -12.26 -26.46
N ASP A 527 16.80 -12.97 -25.37
CA ASP A 527 18.15 -13.52 -25.16
C ASP A 527 18.44 -14.70 -26.12
N ALA A 528 17.41 -15.38 -26.64
CA ALA A 528 17.52 -16.34 -27.74
C ALA A 528 17.76 -15.66 -29.10
N GLY A 529 17.74 -14.34 -29.19
CA GLY A 529 17.99 -13.58 -30.41
C GLY A 529 16.81 -13.50 -31.37
N TYR A 530 15.60 -13.84 -30.90
CA TYR A 530 14.40 -13.74 -31.73
C TYR A 530 13.95 -12.28 -31.89
N GLU A 531 13.18 -12.03 -32.95
CA GLU A 531 12.69 -10.71 -33.28
C GLU A 531 11.92 -10.06 -32.14
N VAL A 532 12.19 -8.77 -31.92
CA VAL A 532 11.52 -7.91 -30.96
C VAL A 532 11.01 -6.67 -31.66
N VAL A 533 9.71 -6.48 -31.64
CA VAL A 533 9.04 -5.28 -32.16
C VAL A 533 9.05 -4.20 -31.07
N LYS A 534 9.22 -2.95 -31.48
CA LYS A 534 9.14 -1.77 -30.62
C LYS A 534 8.11 -0.81 -31.20
N GLU A 535 7.30 -0.22 -30.34
CA GLU A 535 6.47 0.89 -30.77
C GLU A 535 7.34 2.11 -31.04
N ALA A 536 7.03 2.83 -32.11
CA ALA A 536 7.66 4.12 -32.37
C ALA A 536 7.33 5.08 -31.24
N ALA A 537 8.34 5.77 -30.70
CA ALA A 537 8.22 6.71 -29.59
C ALA A 537 7.36 7.93 -29.97
#